data_edb7caa64ebddd2c446a310f5b044f98
#
_entry.id   edb7caa64ebddd2c446a310f5b044f98
#
_cell.length_a   1.000
_cell.length_b   1.000
_cell.length_c   1.000
_cell.angle_alpha   90.00
_cell.angle_beta   90.00
_cell.angle_gamma   90.00
#
_symmetry.space_group_name_H-M   'P 1'
#
loop_
_entity.id
_entity.type
_entity.pdbx_description
1 polymer ?
#
loop_
_entity_poly.entity_id
_entity_poly.type
_entity_poly.pdbx_seq_one_letter_code
_entity_poly.pdbx_strand_id
1 'polypeptide(L)'
;MKWNRKFNYPTSTRALYNGKRLYDVNNEKLPSVTTILAATKPQEEIDSLNRWRNKVGHKRADIISREATERGSSMHDYIEKFLLGKLNLDLLGDNKRERMMADQIIENGLRNRLQEIWGCESILYFPGKYAGAADCIGVYENYETLIDFKQSNKPRKHEW
;
A
#
# COMPACT_ATOMS: atom_id res chain seq x y z
N MET A 1 -18.85 -9.01 4.70
CA MET A 1 -18.14 -7.73 4.54
C MET A 1 -19.17 -6.61 4.41
N LYS A 2 -19.18 -5.65 5.33
CA LYS A 2 -20.16 -4.55 5.40
C LYS A 2 -19.42 -3.22 5.54
N TRP A 3 -19.84 -2.20 4.78
CA TRP A 3 -19.34 -0.84 4.96
C TRP A 3 -19.98 -0.20 6.20
N ASN A 4 -19.13 0.37 7.07
CA ASN A 4 -19.53 1.14 8.23
C ASN A 4 -18.66 2.40 8.30
N ARG A 5 -19.22 3.56 7.95
CA ARG A 5 -18.53 4.86 7.96
C ARG A 5 -18.35 5.37 9.40
N LYS A 6 -17.62 4.62 10.22
CA LYS A 6 -17.38 4.93 11.64
C LYS A 6 -16.59 6.22 11.84
N PHE A 7 -15.70 6.57 10.92
CA PHE A 7 -14.81 7.72 11.01
C PHE A 7 -14.90 8.62 9.79
N ASN A 8 -14.68 9.92 9.98
CA ASN A 8 -14.48 10.89 8.91
C ASN A 8 -12.97 11.05 8.69
N TYR A 9 -12.48 10.57 7.57
CA TYR A 9 -11.07 10.73 7.20
C TYR A 9 -10.87 12.06 6.45
N PRO A 10 -9.76 12.77 6.69
CA PRO A 10 -9.47 13.99 5.96
C PRO A 10 -9.20 13.68 4.48
N THR A 11 -9.53 14.63 3.63
CA THR A 11 -9.08 14.62 2.25
C THR A 11 -7.66 15.15 2.18
N SER A 12 -6.87 14.63 1.25
CA SER A 12 -5.51 15.12 1.01
C SER A 12 -5.20 15.15 -0.47
N THR A 13 -4.42 16.14 -0.88
CA THR A 13 -3.73 16.13 -2.17
C THR A 13 -2.28 15.71 -1.98
N ARG A 14 -1.83 14.76 -2.81
CA ARG A 14 -0.41 14.40 -2.87
C ARG A 14 0.30 15.34 -3.83
N ALA A 15 1.30 16.07 -3.36
CA ALA A 15 2.12 16.94 -4.19
C ALA A 15 3.60 16.60 -4.06
N LEU A 16 4.36 16.81 -5.15
CA LEU A 16 5.81 16.82 -5.11
C LEU A 16 6.27 18.24 -4.81
N TYR A 17 6.90 18.44 -3.68
CA TYR A 17 7.46 19.71 -3.27
C TYR A 17 8.99 19.56 -3.14
N ASN A 18 9.75 20.26 -3.98
CA ASN A 18 11.22 20.11 -4.08
C ASN A 18 11.69 18.64 -4.21
N GLY A 19 11.02 17.86 -5.05
CA GLY A 19 11.32 16.45 -5.27
C GLY A 19 10.91 15.50 -4.13
N LYS A 20 10.31 16.01 -3.05
CA LYS A 20 9.78 15.21 -1.93
C LYS A 20 8.27 15.08 -2.03
N ARG A 21 7.76 13.87 -1.76
CA ARG A 21 6.32 13.63 -1.70
C ARG A 21 5.77 14.16 -0.37
N LEU A 22 4.88 15.14 -0.44
CA LEU A 22 4.15 15.68 0.71
C LEU A 22 2.66 15.40 0.56
N TYR A 23 1.98 15.30 1.68
CA TYR A 23 0.54 15.30 1.82
C TYR A 23 0.11 16.70 2.29
N ASP A 24 -0.83 17.30 1.59
CA ASP A 24 -1.51 18.51 2.07
C ASP A 24 -2.79 18.06 2.78
N VAL A 25 -2.78 18.11 4.11
CA VAL A 25 -3.87 17.66 4.98
C VAL A 25 -4.19 18.77 5.95
N ASN A 26 -5.42 19.27 5.95
CA ASN A 26 -5.88 20.35 6.84
C ASN A 26 -4.96 21.58 6.83
N ASN A 27 -4.49 22.00 5.65
CA ASN A 27 -3.53 23.08 5.43
C ASN A 27 -2.11 22.84 5.99
N GLU A 28 -1.79 21.61 6.37
CA GLU A 28 -0.44 21.22 6.76
C GLU A 28 0.22 20.40 5.62
N LYS A 29 1.47 20.74 5.28
CA LYS A 29 2.29 19.99 4.34
C LYS A 29 3.15 18.99 5.10
N LEU A 30 2.71 17.75 5.13
CA LEU A 30 3.31 16.68 5.92
C LEU A 30 4.10 15.71 5.05
N PRO A 31 5.29 15.26 5.49
CA PRO A 31 6.01 14.20 4.79
C PRO A 31 5.22 12.89 4.81
N SER A 32 5.38 12.08 3.76
CA SER A 32 4.75 10.75 3.76
C SER A 32 5.50 9.80 4.71
N VAL A 33 4.76 8.88 5.33
CA VAL A 33 5.34 7.79 6.13
C VAL A 33 6.42 7.06 5.34
N THR A 34 6.20 6.78 4.06
CA THR A 34 7.19 6.10 3.20
C THR A 34 8.46 6.93 2.99
N THR A 35 8.35 8.27 2.95
CA THR A 35 9.52 9.16 2.88
C THR A 35 10.34 9.08 4.17
N ILE A 36 9.68 9.05 5.32
CA ILE A 36 10.35 8.93 6.62
C ILE A 36 11.03 7.57 6.73
N LEU A 37 10.33 6.47 6.43
CA LEU A 37 10.89 5.12 6.46
C LEU A 37 12.10 4.97 5.52
N ALA A 38 12.07 5.60 4.35
CA ALA A 38 13.22 5.62 3.45
C ALA A 38 14.42 6.38 4.03
N ALA A 39 14.18 7.49 4.74
CA ALA A 39 15.23 8.31 5.35
C ALA A 39 15.82 7.69 6.63
N THR A 40 15.06 6.86 7.33
CA THR A 40 15.47 6.18 8.58
C THR A 40 15.85 4.73 8.37
N LYS A 41 16.03 4.31 7.11
CA LYS A 41 16.38 2.93 6.76
C LYS A 41 17.72 2.53 7.39
N PRO A 42 17.80 1.35 8.06
CA PRO A 42 19.06 0.86 8.61
C PRO A 42 20.15 0.73 7.56
N GLN A 43 21.42 1.03 7.93
CA GLN A 43 22.54 0.99 7.00
C GLN A 43 22.72 -0.40 6.38
N GLU A 44 22.48 -1.46 7.15
CA GLU A 44 22.58 -2.85 6.66
C GLU A 44 21.61 -3.14 5.49
N GLU A 45 20.39 -2.60 5.54
CA GLU A 45 19.42 -2.74 4.43
C GLU A 45 19.85 -1.95 3.20
N ILE A 46 20.43 -0.75 3.39
CA ILE A 46 20.98 0.06 2.31
C ILE A 46 22.13 -0.71 1.63
N ASP A 47 23.04 -1.27 2.43
CA ASP A 47 24.18 -2.04 1.93
C ASP A 47 23.73 -3.32 1.22
N SER A 48 22.70 -3.99 1.76
CA SER A 48 22.11 -5.17 1.12
C SER A 48 21.51 -4.84 -0.25
N LEU A 49 20.79 -3.73 -0.35
CA LEU A 49 20.24 -3.24 -1.61
C LEU A 49 21.35 -2.89 -2.61
N ASN A 50 22.40 -2.22 -2.17
CA ASN A 50 23.55 -1.87 -3.00
C ASN A 50 24.30 -3.12 -3.50
N ARG A 51 24.53 -4.13 -2.65
CA ARG A 51 25.11 -5.40 -3.07
C ARG A 51 24.27 -6.10 -4.13
N TRP A 52 22.95 -6.13 -3.95
CA TRP A 52 22.04 -6.69 -4.94
C TRP A 52 22.09 -5.92 -6.28
N ARG A 53 22.05 -4.57 -6.24
CA ARG A 53 22.14 -3.70 -7.43
C ARG A 53 23.45 -3.93 -8.19
N ASN A 54 24.57 -4.04 -7.48
CA ASN A 54 25.86 -4.32 -8.08
C ASN A 54 25.92 -5.72 -8.71
N LYS A 55 25.29 -6.72 -8.08
CA LYS A 55 25.23 -8.10 -8.59
C LYS A 55 24.43 -8.24 -9.87
N VAL A 56 23.26 -7.57 -9.97
CA VAL A 56 22.37 -7.71 -11.13
C VAL A 56 22.63 -6.65 -12.21
N GLY A 57 23.39 -5.62 -11.90
CA GLY A 57 23.63 -4.42 -12.72
C GLY A 57 22.55 -3.35 -12.53
N HIS A 58 22.97 -2.08 -12.46
CA HIS A 58 22.11 -0.95 -12.11
C HIS A 58 20.88 -0.82 -13.02
N LYS A 59 21.08 -0.86 -14.36
CA LYS A 59 19.98 -0.76 -15.32
C LYS A 59 18.93 -1.86 -15.13
N ARG A 60 19.39 -3.11 -14.93
CA ARG A 60 18.49 -4.25 -14.71
C ARG A 60 17.79 -4.15 -13.36
N ALA A 61 18.46 -3.69 -12.33
CA ALA A 61 17.88 -3.45 -11.01
C ALA A 61 16.77 -2.38 -11.07
N ASP A 62 16.95 -1.31 -11.87
CA ASP A 62 15.94 -0.28 -12.06
C ASP A 62 14.69 -0.82 -12.79
N ILE A 63 14.88 -1.65 -13.81
CA ILE A 63 13.78 -2.32 -14.52
C ILE A 63 13.01 -3.21 -13.54
N ILE A 64 13.69 -4.09 -12.80
CA ILE A 64 13.06 -4.99 -11.83
C ILE A 64 12.29 -4.22 -10.76
N SER A 65 12.86 -3.10 -10.26
CA SER A 65 12.23 -2.27 -9.25
C SER A 65 10.96 -1.58 -9.78
N ARG A 66 11.02 -1.06 -11.01
CA ARG A 66 9.87 -0.44 -11.67
C ARG A 66 8.74 -1.46 -11.89
N GLU A 67 9.04 -2.61 -12.47
CA GLU A 67 8.06 -3.67 -12.68
C GLU A 67 7.42 -4.15 -11.37
N ALA A 68 8.21 -4.25 -10.29
CA ALA A 68 7.69 -4.60 -8.97
C ALA A 68 6.74 -3.52 -8.44
N THR A 69 7.05 -2.23 -8.65
CA THR A 69 6.20 -1.12 -8.25
C THR A 69 4.88 -1.11 -9.04
N GLU A 70 4.96 -1.29 -10.36
CA GLU A 70 3.79 -1.33 -11.25
C GLU A 70 2.87 -2.49 -10.87
N ARG A 71 3.42 -3.70 -10.64
CA ARG A 71 2.65 -4.85 -10.17
C ARG A 71 1.97 -4.59 -8.83
N GLY A 72 2.70 -3.99 -7.87
CA GLY A 72 2.15 -3.63 -6.58
C GLY A 72 0.98 -2.66 -6.70
N SER A 73 1.16 -1.60 -7.48
CA SER A 73 0.11 -0.58 -7.69
C SER A 73 -1.13 -1.18 -8.36
N SER A 74 -0.96 -2.03 -9.37
CA SER A 74 -2.08 -2.71 -10.04
C SER A 74 -2.82 -3.65 -9.10
N MET A 75 -2.09 -4.40 -8.25
CA MET A 75 -2.70 -5.28 -7.24
C MET A 75 -3.52 -4.47 -6.22
N HIS A 76 -3.00 -3.35 -5.72
CA HIS A 76 -3.73 -2.48 -4.79
C HIS A 76 -4.99 -1.89 -5.43
N ASP A 77 -4.90 -1.37 -6.65
CA ASP A 77 -6.05 -0.83 -7.39
C ASP A 77 -7.16 -1.88 -7.57
N TYR A 78 -6.78 -3.14 -7.83
CA TYR A 78 -7.73 -4.22 -7.95
C TYR A 78 -8.43 -4.52 -6.62
N ILE A 79 -7.67 -4.62 -5.52
CA ILE A 79 -8.21 -4.86 -4.18
C ILE A 79 -9.11 -3.69 -3.75
N GLU A 80 -8.68 -2.44 -3.98
CA GLU A 80 -9.47 -1.26 -3.70
C GLU A 80 -10.83 -1.30 -4.43
N LYS A 81 -10.84 -1.58 -5.73
CA LYS A 81 -12.08 -1.72 -6.51
C LYS A 81 -12.99 -2.80 -5.96
N PHE A 82 -12.42 -3.93 -5.53
CA PHE A 82 -13.18 -5.00 -4.87
C PHE A 82 -13.82 -4.51 -3.56
N LEU A 83 -13.04 -3.88 -2.69
CA LEU A 83 -13.51 -3.35 -1.40
C LEU A 83 -14.59 -2.29 -1.58
N LEU A 84 -14.49 -1.46 -2.61
CA LEU A 84 -15.48 -0.42 -2.94
C LEU A 84 -16.72 -0.98 -3.66
N GLY A 85 -16.78 -2.28 -3.97
CA GLY A 85 -17.86 -2.87 -4.77
C GLY A 85 -17.90 -2.38 -6.23
N LYS A 86 -16.79 -1.88 -6.74
CA LYS A 86 -16.64 -1.32 -8.10
C LYS A 86 -15.92 -2.26 -9.06
N LEU A 87 -15.65 -3.48 -8.65
CA LEU A 87 -14.97 -4.45 -9.48
C LEU A 87 -15.85 -4.91 -10.62
N ASN A 88 -15.54 -4.48 -11.83
CA ASN A 88 -16.16 -4.99 -13.05
C ASN A 88 -15.18 -5.95 -13.72
N LEU A 89 -15.49 -7.24 -13.70
CA LEU A 89 -14.62 -8.31 -14.19
C LEU A 89 -14.36 -8.21 -15.71
N ASP A 90 -15.28 -7.60 -16.46
CA ASP A 90 -15.20 -7.51 -17.92
C ASP A 90 -14.28 -6.39 -18.42
N LEU A 91 -13.94 -5.42 -17.55
CA LEU A 91 -13.12 -4.25 -17.91
C LEU A 91 -11.66 -4.37 -17.47
N LEU A 92 -11.30 -5.49 -16.85
CA LEU A 92 -9.94 -5.71 -16.37
C LEU A 92 -9.12 -6.32 -17.50
N GLY A 93 -8.27 -5.52 -18.09
CA GLY A 93 -7.34 -5.94 -19.13
C GLY A 93 -6.46 -7.13 -18.71
N ASP A 94 -5.65 -7.64 -19.64
CA ASP A 94 -4.89 -8.92 -19.56
C ASP A 94 -3.80 -9.05 -18.50
N ASN A 95 -3.78 -8.23 -17.45
CA ASN A 95 -2.82 -8.31 -16.32
C ASN A 95 -3.13 -9.51 -15.41
N LYS A 96 -3.01 -10.72 -15.98
CA LYS A 96 -3.37 -11.98 -15.30
C LYS A 96 -2.64 -12.19 -13.96
N ARG A 97 -1.37 -11.78 -13.87
CA ARG A 97 -0.54 -12.04 -12.68
C ARG A 97 -0.93 -11.16 -11.50
N GLU A 98 -1.11 -9.89 -11.72
CA GLU A 98 -1.52 -8.89 -10.71
C GLU A 98 -2.93 -9.21 -10.20
N ARG A 99 -3.80 -9.60 -11.11
CA ARG A 99 -5.16 -10.07 -10.79
C ARG A 99 -5.12 -11.35 -9.93
N MET A 100 -4.34 -12.35 -10.33
CA MET A 100 -4.21 -13.60 -9.54
C MET A 100 -3.69 -13.32 -8.12
N MET A 101 -2.76 -12.39 -7.96
CA MET A 101 -2.26 -11.99 -6.64
C MET A 101 -3.35 -11.33 -5.81
N ALA A 102 -4.11 -10.41 -6.40
CA ALA A 102 -5.23 -9.76 -5.75
C ALA A 102 -6.34 -10.76 -5.39
N ASP A 103 -6.70 -11.66 -6.31
CA ASP A 103 -7.69 -12.72 -6.09
C ASP A 103 -7.27 -13.63 -4.92
N GLN A 104 -5.99 -13.99 -4.81
CA GLN A 104 -5.49 -14.75 -3.67
C GLN A 104 -5.67 -14.01 -2.33
N ILE A 105 -5.38 -12.70 -2.30
CA ILE A 105 -5.60 -11.88 -1.10
C ILE A 105 -7.09 -11.80 -0.79
N ILE A 106 -7.92 -11.56 -1.79
CA ILE A 106 -9.37 -11.45 -1.63
C ILE A 106 -9.97 -12.75 -1.10
N GLU A 107 -9.69 -13.88 -1.77
CA GLU A 107 -10.31 -15.15 -1.44
C GLU A 107 -9.78 -15.75 -0.14
N ASN A 108 -8.46 -15.70 0.08
CA ASN A 108 -7.84 -16.36 1.23
C ASN A 108 -7.63 -15.41 2.43
N GLY A 109 -7.56 -14.11 2.18
CA GLY A 109 -7.28 -13.11 3.21
C GLY A 109 -8.50 -12.32 3.65
N LEU A 110 -9.35 -11.87 2.73
CA LEU A 110 -10.42 -10.92 3.06
C LEU A 110 -11.80 -11.56 3.15
N ARG A 111 -12.14 -12.46 2.21
CA ARG A 111 -13.46 -13.08 2.16
C ARG A 111 -13.71 -13.90 3.43
N ASN A 112 -14.86 -13.67 4.09
CA ASN A 112 -15.26 -14.27 5.36
C ASN A 112 -14.43 -13.91 6.60
N ARG A 113 -13.36 -13.12 6.45
CA ARG A 113 -12.50 -12.69 7.57
C ARG A 113 -12.64 -11.19 7.85
N LEU A 114 -12.79 -10.35 6.81
CA LEU A 114 -13.08 -8.94 6.93
C LEU A 114 -14.60 -8.75 7.11
N GLN A 115 -15.04 -8.42 8.32
CA GLN A 115 -16.45 -8.22 8.66
C GLN A 115 -16.95 -6.84 8.30
N GLU A 116 -16.20 -5.80 8.69
CA GLU A 116 -16.53 -4.40 8.42
C GLU A 116 -15.38 -3.68 7.73
N ILE A 117 -15.72 -2.74 6.86
CA ILE A 117 -14.81 -1.77 6.27
C ILE A 117 -15.18 -0.39 6.82
N TRP A 118 -14.25 0.26 7.48
CA TRP A 118 -14.40 1.62 7.98
C TRP A 118 -13.74 2.65 7.08
N GLY A 119 -12.73 2.26 6.33
CA GLY A 119 -12.02 3.07 5.35
C GLY A 119 -11.20 2.23 4.38
N CYS A 120 -11.04 2.75 3.16
CA CYS A 120 -10.20 2.18 2.12
C CYS A 120 -9.41 3.33 1.48
N GLU A 121 -8.10 3.18 1.29
CA GLU A 121 -7.16 4.24 0.87
C GLU A 121 -7.31 5.52 1.69
N SER A 122 -7.60 5.34 2.98
CA SER A 122 -7.97 6.45 3.87
C SER A 122 -6.73 7.16 4.39
N ILE A 123 -6.79 8.50 4.34
CA ILE A 123 -5.69 9.33 4.83
C ILE A 123 -5.71 9.36 6.36
N LEU A 124 -4.57 8.95 6.93
CA LEU A 124 -4.26 9.10 8.34
C LEU A 124 -3.09 10.08 8.48
N TYR A 125 -3.09 10.89 9.52
CA TYR A 125 -2.00 11.83 9.76
C TYR A 125 -1.76 12.06 11.24
N PHE A 126 -0.52 12.40 11.57
CA PHE A 126 -0.14 12.94 12.86
C PHE A 126 0.19 14.43 12.67
N PRO A 127 -0.58 15.35 13.30
CA PRO A 127 -0.38 16.79 13.12
C PRO A 127 1.06 17.22 13.31
N GLY A 128 1.58 18.04 12.40
CA GLY A 128 2.95 18.56 12.43
C GLY A 128 4.05 17.52 12.15
N LYS A 129 3.73 16.24 11.87
CA LYS A 129 4.76 15.20 11.73
C LYS A 129 4.70 14.47 10.40
N TYR A 130 3.64 13.71 10.11
CA TYR A 130 3.56 12.90 8.91
C TYR A 130 2.12 12.54 8.53
N ALA A 131 1.95 12.09 7.30
CA ALA A 131 0.69 11.54 6.82
C ALA A 131 0.94 10.30 5.93
N GLY A 132 -0.09 9.50 5.74
CA GLY A 132 -0.06 8.33 4.87
C GLY A 132 -1.46 7.86 4.52
N ALA A 133 -1.58 7.06 3.46
CA ALA A 133 -2.80 6.33 3.16
C ALA A 133 -2.74 4.94 3.80
N ALA A 134 -3.83 4.52 4.43
CA ALA A 134 -4.03 3.17 4.91
C ALA A 134 -4.84 2.40 3.87
N ASP A 135 -4.37 1.23 3.43
CA ASP A 135 -5.02 0.45 2.38
C ASP A 135 -6.44 0.05 2.78
N CYS A 136 -6.61 -0.48 4.01
CA CYS A 136 -7.93 -0.80 4.55
C CYS A 136 -7.94 -0.66 6.07
N ILE A 137 -9.04 -0.16 6.60
CA ILE A 137 -9.30 -0.05 8.04
C ILE A 137 -10.67 -0.68 8.31
N GLY A 138 -10.77 -1.53 9.33
CA GLY A 138 -12.03 -2.19 9.61
C GLY A 138 -11.98 -3.21 10.74
N VAL A 139 -12.90 -4.15 10.71
CA VAL A 139 -12.94 -5.30 11.63
C VAL A 139 -12.53 -6.55 10.88
N TYR A 140 -11.42 -7.13 11.28
CA TYR A 140 -10.86 -8.35 10.72
C TYR A 140 -10.74 -9.41 11.81
N GLU A 141 -11.36 -10.57 11.60
CA GLU A 141 -11.43 -11.67 12.60
C GLU A 141 -11.85 -11.18 13.99
N ASN A 142 -12.84 -10.29 14.06
CA ASN A 142 -13.40 -9.64 15.25
C ASN A 142 -12.46 -8.62 15.93
N TYR A 143 -11.35 -8.24 15.34
CA TYR A 143 -10.44 -7.21 15.86
C TYR A 143 -10.50 -5.95 15.00
N GLU A 144 -10.46 -4.79 15.65
CA GLU A 144 -10.22 -3.51 14.99
C GLU A 144 -8.81 -3.52 14.39
N THR A 145 -8.71 -3.41 13.07
CA THR A 145 -7.47 -3.71 12.35
C THR A 145 -7.19 -2.68 11.27
N LEU A 146 -5.92 -2.28 11.17
CA LEU A 146 -5.37 -1.60 10.01
C LEU A 146 -4.67 -2.65 9.15
N ILE A 147 -5.09 -2.75 7.90
CA ILE A 147 -4.60 -3.75 6.95
C ILE A 147 -3.77 -3.05 5.88
N ASP A 148 -2.59 -3.59 5.61
CA ASP A 148 -1.68 -3.15 4.56
C ASP A 148 -1.39 -4.33 3.62
N PHE A 149 -1.60 -4.15 2.32
CA PHE A 149 -1.40 -5.18 1.32
C PHE A 149 0.01 -5.09 0.75
N LYS A 150 0.75 -6.20 0.80
CA LYS A 150 2.12 -6.24 0.27
C LYS A 150 2.35 -7.46 -0.60
N GLN A 151 2.92 -7.23 -1.77
CA GLN A 151 3.51 -8.32 -2.53
C GLN A 151 4.94 -8.59 -2.05
N SER A 152 5.34 -9.85 -1.99
CA SER A 152 6.72 -10.25 -1.71
C SER A 152 7.08 -11.51 -2.48
N ASN A 153 8.30 -11.56 -3.02
CA ASN A 153 8.87 -12.78 -3.60
C ASN A 153 9.51 -13.69 -2.53
N LYS A 154 9.52 -13.25 -1.27
CA LYS A 154 10.07 -14.00 -0.14
C LYS A 154 9.02 -14.11 0.95
N PRO A 155 8.95 -15.26 1.67
CA PRO A 155 8.15 -15.33 2.89
C PRO A 155 8.58 -14.23 3.85
N ARG A 156 7.61 -13.56 4.46
CA ARG A 156 7.92 -12.59 5.51
C ARG A 156 8.27 -13.35 6.78
N LYS A 157 9.29 -12.89 7.47
CA LYS A 157 9.57 -13.32 8.83
C LYS A 157 8.60 -12.59 9.77
N HIS A 158 8.07 -13.30 10.78
CA HIS A 158 7.19 -12.74 11.81
C HIS A 158 7.94 -11.91 12.87
N GLU A 159 9.11 -11.40 12.54
CA GLU A 159 9.92 -10.56 13.42
C GLU A 159 9.62 -9.09 13.10
N TRP A 160 8.79 -8.48 13.93
CA TRP A 160 8.52 -7.03 14.00
C TRP A 160 8.81 -6.53 15.39
#